data_50375b60ec7780ab16a326bd09ac1db5
#
_entry.id   50375b60ec7780ab16a326bd09ac1db5
#
_cell.length_a   1.000
_cell.length_b   1.000
_cell.length_c   1.000
_cell.angle_alpha   90.00
_cell.angle_beta   90.00
_cell.angle_gamma   90.00
#
_symmetry.space_group_name_H-M   'P 1'
#
loop_
_entity.id
_entity.type
_entity.pdbx_description
1 polymer ?
#
loop_
_entity_poly.entity_id
_entity_poly.type
_entity_poly.pdbx_seq_one_letter_code
_entity_poly.pdbx_strand_id
1 'polypeptide(L)'
;MSLLILMRHGQSMWNAAKLFTGWVDVPLTNVGIEEAIAGGKQIAHLDIDEVHVSTLIRAQMTAMLALAQHNGGKTPVFQYPQPEAGIDSVSENEARMIEWAQIKGDAGSADLLPVHVSWQLNERMYGDLQGLNKDATRQQYGEEQVHVWRRSFDVPPPSGESLKLTAERTIPYLDSTLVPALESGNNVFVAAHGNSLRSIIMHIEGLSEEE
;
A
#
# COMPACT_ATOMS: atom_id res chain seq x y z
N MET A 1 11.94 19.51 9.23
CA MET A 1 11.21 18.40 9.89
C MET A 1 10.51 17.66 8.77
N SER A 2 10.81 16.38 8.58
CA SER A 2 10.21 15.53 7.53
C SER A 2 8.81 15.10 7.90
N LEU A 3 7.97 14.83 6.91
CA LEU A 3 6.59 14.39 7.09
C LEU A 3 6.43 12.96 6.59
N LEU A 4 5.77 12.11 7.38
CA LEU A 4 5.22 10.85 6.93
C LEU A 4 3.70 11.01 6.73
N ILE A 5 3.27 10.95 5.47
CA ILE A 5 1.87 11.12 5.08
C ILE A 5 1.31 9.74 4.79
N LEU A 6 0.34 9.29 5.59
CA LEU A 6 -0.30 7.97 5.45
C LEU A 6 -1.71 8.12 4.90
N MET A 7 -2.00 7.45 3.80
CA MET A 7 -3.33 7.46 3.17
C MET A 7 -3.81 6.03 2.92
N ARG A 8 -4.98 5.70 3.46
CA ARG A 8 -5.65 4.45 3.12
C ARG A 8 -6.32 4.59 1.75
N HIS A 9 -6.29 3.50 0.96
CA HIS A 9 -7.01 3.46 -0.32
C HIS A 9 -8.51 3.71 -0.16
N GLY A 10 -9.12 4.32 -1.17
CA GLY A 10 -10.56 4.53 -1.28
C GLY A 10 -11.35 3.21 -1.37
N GLN A 11 -12.67 3.30 -1.36
CA GLN A 11 -13.55 2.14 -1.43
C GLN A 11 -13.23 1.29 -2.67
N SER A 12 -12.88 0.01 -2.47
CA SER A 12 -12.73 -0.96 -3.56
C SER A 12 -14.05 -1.64 -3.93
N MET A 13 -14.12 -2.28 -5.11
CA MET A 13 -15.30 -3.04 -5.55
C MET A 13 -15.71 -4.10 -4.53
N TRP A 14 -14.75 -4.78 -3.91
CA TRP A 14 -15.02 -5.81 -2.91
C TRP A 14 -15.34 -5.23 -1.52
N ASN A 15 -14.89 -4.02 -1.21
CA ASN A 15 -15.39 -3.31 -0.03
C ASN A 15 -16.88 -3.01 -0.17
N ALA A 16 -17.31 -2.51 -1.33
CA ALA A 16 -18.72 -2.24 -1.63
C ALA A 16 -19.57 -3.52 -1.59
N ALA A 17 -19.06 -4.63 -2.12
CA ALA A 17 -19.73 -5.94 -2.12
C ALA A 17 -19.65 -6.68 -0.76
N LYS A 18 -19.03 -6.10 0.26
CA LYS A 18 -18.79 -6.70 1.58
C LYS A 18 -18.02 -8.03 1.54
N LEU A 19 -17.10 -8.21 0.58
CA LEU A 19 -16.24 -9.38 0.49
C LEU A 19 -14.95 -9.19 1.28
N PHE A 20 -14.35 -10.31 1.72
CA PHE A 20 -12.98 -10.32 2.21
C PHE A 20 -12.03 -10.14 1.04
N THR A 21 -11.29 -9.04 1.01
CA THR A 21 -10.44 -8.67 -0.14
C THR A 21 -9.02 -9.21 0.00
N GLY A 22 -8.35 -8.91 1.11
CA GLY A 22 -6.96 -9.30 1.32
C GLY A 22 -6.05 -8.91 0.15
N TRP A 23 -5.37 -9.90 -0.43
CA TRP A 23 -4.45 -9.73 -1.56
C TRP A 23 -5.11 -9.87 -2.94
N VAL A 24 -6.42 -10.12 -3.00
CA VAL A 24 -7.11 -10.09 -4.30
C VAL A 24 -7.03 -8.68 -4.88
N ASP A 25 -6.58 -8.60 -6.12
CA ASP A 25 -6.29 -7.34 -6.79
C ASP A 25 -7.53 -6.80 -7.51
N VAL A 26 -8.30 -5.97 -6.82
CA VAL A 26 -9.52 -5.34 -7.32
C VAL A 26 -9.41 -3.82 -7.27
N PRO A 27 -9.96 -3.11 -8.27
CA PRO A 27 -9.87 -1.66 -8.38
C PRO A 27 -10.82 -0.93 -7.41
N LEU A 28 -10.71 0.39 -7.41
CA LEU A 28 -11.63 1.30 -6.74
C LEU A 28 -13.01 1.30 -7.42
N THR A 29 -14.04 1.61 -6.64
CA THR A 29 -15.36 2.05 -7.17
C THR A 29 -15.31 3.53 -7.55
N ASN A 30 -16.38 4.05 -8.18
CA ASN A 30 -16.51 5.50 -8.40
C ASN A 30 -16.47 6.28 -7.07
N VAL A 31 -17.08 5.76 -6.01
CA VAL A 31 -16.98 6.35 -4.66
C VAL A 31 -15.52 6.37 -4.18
N GLY A 32 -14.79 5.27 -4.34
CA GLY A 32 -13.37 5.20 -3.97
C GLY A 32 -12.49 6.15 -4.77
N ILE A 33 -12.81 6.41 -6.03
CA ILE A 33 -12.15 7.42 -6.87
C ILE A 33 -12.39 8.83 -6.29
N GLU A 34 -13.63 9.16 -5.95
CA GLU A 34 -13.97 10.44 -5.34
C GLU A 34 -13.29 10.63 -3.97
N GLU A 35 -13.25 9.57 -3.14
CA GLU A 35 -12.52 9.56 -1.87
C GLU A 35 -11.02 9.83 -2.06
N ALA A 36 -10.39 9.19 -3.05
CA ALA A 36 -8.97 9.39 -3.36
C ALA A 36 -8.68 10.83 -3.82
N ILE A 37 -9.53 11.40 -4.68
CA ILE A 37 -9.44 12.79 -5.13
C ILE A 37 -9.62 13.75 -3.93
N ALA A 38 -10.60 13.49 -3.07
CA ALA A 38 -10.84 14.30 -1.88
C ALA A 38 -9.65 14.27 -0.90
N GLY A 39 -9.09 13.08 -0.67
CA GLY A 39 -7.86 12.93 0.12
C GLY A 39 -6.67 13.66 -0.49
N GLY A 40 -6.52 13.58 -1.82
CA GLY A 40 -5.48 14.30 -2.56
C GLY A 40 -5.57 15.82 -2.38
N LYS A 41 -6.77 16.39 -2.41
CA LYS A 41 -6.99 17.82 -2.15
C LYS A 41 -6.57 18.25 -0.75
N GLN A 42 -6.72 17.36 0.25
CA GLN A 42 -6.30 17.67 1.62
C GLN A 42 -4.79 17.76 1.76
N ILE A 43 -4.04 16.96 1.02
CA ILE A 43 -2.56 16.94 1.07
C ILE A 43 -1.91 17.74 -0.07
N ALA A 44 -2.69 18.39 -0.94
CA ALA A 44 -2.19 19.06 -2.14
C ALA A 44 -1.14 20.14 -1.88
N HIS A 45 -1.14 20.72 -0.68
CA HIS A 45 -0.24 21.79 -0.24
C HIS A 45 1.03 21.29 0.47
N LEU A 46 1.12 19.98 0.76
CA LEU A 46 2.28 19.39 1.44
C LEU A 46 3.35 19.06 0.40
N ASP A 47 4.60 19.35 0.69
CA ASP A 47 5.70 18.89 -0.15
C ASP A 47 5.81 17.37 -0.07
N ILE A 48 6.02 16.71 -1.21
CA ILE A 48 6.23 15.26 -1.32
C ILE A 48 7.48 15.03 -2.14
N ASP A 49 8.40 14.22 -1.61
CA ASP A 49 9.69 13.90 -2.25
C ASP A 49 9.74 12.49 -2.79
N GLU A 50 9.03 11.55 -2.17
CA GLU A 50 8.87 10.19 -2.63
C GLU A 50 7.55 9.57 -2.19
N VAL A 51 7.09 8.56 -2.92
CA VAL A 51 5.82 7.89 -2.72
C VAL A 51 6.03 6.38 -2.61
N HIS A 52 5.33 5.74 -1.67
CA HIS A 52 5.35 4.30 -1.52
C HIS A 52 3.92 3.73 -1.61
N VAL A 53 3.76 2.70 -2.44
CA VAL A 53 2.47 2.04 -2.64
C VAL A 53 2.61 0.52 -2.54
N SER A 54 1.51 -0.15 -2.23
CA SER A 54 1.46 -1.60 -2.32
C SER A 54 1.42 -2.09 -3.76
N THR A 55 1.57 -3.40 -3.98
CA THR A 55 1.38 -4.01 -5.30
C THR A 55 -0.07 -4.02 -5.76
N LEU A 56 -1.03 -3.71 -4.89
CA LEU A 56 -2.46 -3.84 -5.17
C LEU A 56 -3.00 -2.57 -5.84
N ILE A 57 -3.69 -2.76 -6.96
CA ILE A 57 -4.15 -1.70 -7.85
C ILE A 57 -4.95 -0.59 -7.13
N ARG A 58 -5.77 -0.92 -6.14
CA ARG A 58 -6.57 0.07 -5.40
C ARG A 58 -5.72 1.11 -4.65
N ALA A 59 -4.55 0.70 -4.13
CA ALA A 59 -3.63 1.62 -3.47
C ALA A 59 -2.88 2.49 -4.50
N GLN A 60 -2.45 1.88 -5.60
CA GLN A 60 -1.81 2.58 -6.72
C GLN A 60 -2.76 3.61 -7.35
N MET A 61 -4.01 3.23 -7.62
CA MET A 61 -5.05 4.16 -8.10
C MET A 61 -5.25 5.32 -7.12
N THR A 62 -5.33 5.03 -5.82
CA THR A 62 -5.50 6.08 -4.80
C THR A 62 -4.34 7.06 -4.83
N ALA A 63 -3.09 6.57 -4.86
CA ALA A 63 -1.91 7.42 -4.93
C ALA A 63 -1.93 8.31 -6.18
N MET A 64 -2.18 7.74 -7.37
CA MET A 64 -2.17 8.50 -8.62
C MET A 64 -3.28 9.56 -8.67
N LEU A 65 -4.49 9.24 -8.18
CA LEU A 65 -5.60 10.18 -8.12
C LEU A 65 -5.35 11.31 -7.11
N ALA A 66 -4.73 10.98 -5.97
CA ALA A 66 -4.32 11.97 -4.98
C ALA A 66 -3.23 12.90 -5.53
N LEU A 67 -2.20 12.35 -6.17
CA LEU A 67 -1.11 13.12 -6.77
C LEU A 67 -1.57 14.00 -7.94
N ALA A 68 -2.61 13.60 -8.67
CA ALA A 68 -3.24 14.44 -9.70
C ALA A 68 -3.85 15.74 -9.14
N GLN A 69 -4.06 15.83 -7.81
CA GLN A 69 -4.52 17.05 -7.13
C GLN A 69 -3.37 17.84 -6.50
N HIS A 70 -2.13 17.34 -6.56
CA HIS A 70 -0.98 17.93 -5.88
C HIS A 70 -0.47 19.18 -6.59
N ASN A 71 -0.08 20.20 -5.80
CA ASN A 71 0.36 21.51 -6.32
C ASN A 71 1.84 21.53 -6.73
N GLY A 72 2.63 20.51 -6.41
CA GLY A 72 4.09 20.52 -6.55
C GLY A 72 4.61 20.39 -7.99
N GLY A 73 3.76 20.11 -8.97
CA GLY A 73 4.15 20.03 -10.40
C GLY A 73 5.06 18.85 -10.78
N LYS A 74 5.43 18.00 -9.81
CA LYS A 74 6.27 16.82 -10.07
C LYS A 74 5.47 15.71 -10.76
N THR A 75 6.10 15.01 -11.70
CA THR A 75 5.49 13.88 -12.44
C THR A 75 5.78 12.56 -11.71
N PRO A 76 4.77 11.80 -11.24
CA PRO A 76 4.99 10.52 -10.60
C PRO A 76 5.49 9.47 -11.59
N VAL A 77 6.56 8.76 -11.22
CA VAL A 77 7.18 7.69 -12.01
C VAL A 77 7.33 6.43 -11.17
N PHE A 78 6.66 5.36 -11.58
CA PHE A 78 6.75 4.08 -10.90
C PHE A 78 8.16 3.49 -10.95
N GLN A 79 8.65 3.11 -9.78
CA GLN A 79 9.90 2.36 -9.59
C GLN A 79 9.52 0.91 -9.23
N TYR A 80 9.61 0.02 -10.20
CA TYR A 80 9.38 -1.40 -9.95
C TYR A 80 10.66 -2.03 -9.40
N PRO A 81 10.55 -2.98 -8.45
CA PRO A 81 11.70 -3.76 -8.00
C PRO A 81 12.39 -4.38 -9.22
N GLN A 82 13.72 -4.22 -9.29
CA GLN A 82 14.49 -4.91 -10.31
C GLN A 82 14.41 -6.42 -10.06
N PRO A 83 14.36 -7.27 -11.11
CA PRO A 83 14.49 -8.71 -10.94
C PRO A 83 15.77 -9.02 -10.16
N GLU A 84 15.68 -9.86 -9.12
CA GLU A 84 16.88 -10.32 -8.43
C GLU A 84 17.84 -10.95 -9.44
N ALA A 85 19.13 -10.60 -9.35
CA ALA A 85 20.16 -11.19 -10.18
C ALA A 85 20.18 -12.71 -9.97
N GLY A 86 19.73 -13.50 -10.96
CA GLY A 86 19.60 -14.95 -10.88
C GLY A 86 18.32 -15.53 -11.48
N ILE A 87 17.40 -14.72 -11.98
CA ILE A 87 16.28 -15.24 -12.79
C ILE A 87 16.80 -15.49 -14.20
N ASP A 88 17.19 -16.72 -14.46
CA ASP A 88 17.76 -17.21 -15.73
C ASP A 88 16.78 -17.22 -16.92
N SER A 89 15.74 -16.36 -16.94
CA SER A 89 14.70 -16.40 -17.96
C SER A 89 14.12 -15.07 -18.41
N VAL A 90 14.85 -13.97 -18.21
CA VAL A 90 14.43 -12.69 -18.80
C VAL A 90 14.71 -12.73 -20.30
N SER A 91 13.70 -12.58 -21.12
CA SER A 91 13.87 -12.51 -22.58
C SER A 91 14.73 -11.30 -22.96
N GLU A 92 15.39 -11.35 -24.14
CA GLU A 92 16.22 -10.25 -24.64
C GLU A 92 15.42 -8.90 -24.67
N ASN A 93 14.14 -8.97 -25.02
CA ASN A 93 13.29 -7.78 -25.04
C ASN A 93 12.98 -7.25 -23.64
N GLU A 94 12.76 -8.12 -22.66
CA GLU A 94 12.57 -7.72 -21.27
C GLU A 94 13.83 -7.10 -20.69
N ALA A 95 15.00 -7.67 -20.97
CA ALA A 95 16.28 -7.10 -20.59
C ALA A 95 16.48 -5.67 -21.15
N ARG A 96 16.13 -5.48 -22.44
CA ARG A 96 16.16 -4.15 -23.07
C ARG A 96 15.15 -3.18 -22.43
N MET A 97 13.95 -3.65 -22.12
CA MET A 97 12.95 -2.81 -21.44
C MET A 97 13.44 -2.35 -20.06
N ILE A 98 14.08 -3.25 -19.29
CA ILE A 98 14.69 -2.91 -18.00
C ILE A 98 15.80 -1.88 -18.17
N GLU A 99 16.70 -2.09 -19.15
CA GLU A 99 17.77 -1.14 -19.48
C GLU A 99 17.21 0.23 -19.85
N TRP A 100 16.23 0.28 -20.76
CA TRP A 100 15.62 1.54 -21.19
C TRP A 100 14.85 2.25 -20.08
N ALA A 101 14.23 1.51 -19.16
CA ALA A 101 13.58 2.09 -17.99
C ALA A 101 14.56 2.84 -17.05
N GLN A 102 15.86 2.55 -17.12
CA GLN A 102 16.90 3.26 -16.36
C GLN A 102 17.37 4.56 -17.04
N ILE A 103 17.05 4.76 -18.32
CA ILE A 103 17.45 5.97 -19.05
C ILE A 103 16.57 7.14 -18.61
N LYS A 104 17.07 7.97 -17.73
CA LYS A 104 16.33 9.15 -17.21
C LYS A 104 16.57 10.40 -18.07
N GLY A 105 17.71 10.48 -18.78
CA GLY A 105 18.14 11.68 -19.50
C GLY A 105 18.39 12.86 -18.56
N ASP A 106 18.91 13.95 -19.12
CA ASP A 106 19.14 15.19 -18.36
C ASP A 106 17.90 16.10 -18.33
N ALA A 107 16.91 15.84 -19.20
CA ALA A 107 15.72 16.66 -19.34
C ALA A 107 14.64 16.22 -18.32
N GLY A 108 14.33 17.08 -17.35
CA GLY A 108 13.19 16.93 -16.46
C GLY A 108 13.38 15.97 -15.29
N SER A 109 14.59 15.52 -14.97
CA SER A 109 14.81 14.62 -13.83
C SER A 109 14.49 15.28 -12.48
N ALA A 110 14.61 16.58 -12.36
CA ALA A 110 14.26 17.34 -11.16
C ALA A 110 12.74 17.38 -10.89
N ASP A 111 11.93 17.17 -11.93
CA ASP A 111 10.48 17.22 -11.86
C ASP A 111 9.84 15.83 -11.72
N LEU A 112 10.65 14.79 -11.48
CA LEU A 112 10.16 13.43 -11.28
C LEU A 112 9.90 13.16 -9.80
N LEU A 113 8.78 12.50 -9.52
CA LEU A 113 8.40 12.00 -8.19
C LEU A 113 8.47 10.48 -8.20
N PRO A 114 9.45 9.86 -7.53
CA PRO A 114 9.57 8.41 -7.51
C PRO A 114 8.40 7.77 -6.74
N VAL A 115 7.80 6.74 -7.34
CA VAL A 115 6.72 5.93 -6.73
C VAL A 115 7.22 4.50 -6.60
N HIS A 116 7.57 4.11 -5.39
CA HIS A 116 8.09 2.79 -5.05
C HIS A 116 6.96 1.80 -4.81
N VAL A 117 7.01 0.64 -5.47
CA VAL A 117 6.02 -0.44 -5.30
C VAL A 117 6.60 -1.52 -4.39
N SER A 118 5.89 -1.84 -3.30
CA SER A 118 6.36 -2.85 -2.34
C SER A 118 5.22 -3.73 -1.85
N TRP A 119 5.41 -5.07 -1.92
CA TRP A 119 4.45 -6.05 -1.42
C TRP A 119 4.34 -6.02 0.12
N GLN A 120 5.37 -5.56 0.81
CA GLN A 120 5.37 -5.40 2.27
C GLN A 120 4.27 -4.43 2.74
N LEU A 121 3.82 -3.54 1.86
CA LEU A 121 2.71 -2.62 2.12
C LEU A 121 1.33 -3.19 1.77
N ASN A 122 1.23 -4.42 1.25
CA ASN A 122 -0.05 -5.05 0.93
C ASN A 122 -0.98 -5.14 2.15
N GLU A 123 -2.29 -5.24 1.88
CA GLU A 123 -3.29 -5.51 2.91
C GLU A 123 -3.00 -6.83 3.62
N ARG A 124 -3.48 -7.00 4.82
CA ARG A 124 -3.48 -8.28 5.51
C ARG A 124 -4.11 -9.36 4.63
N MET A 125 -3.43 -10.48 4.45
CA MET A 125 -3.94 -11.61 3.69
C MET A 125 -5.03 -12.34 4.50
N TYR A 126 -6.20 -12.53 3.89
CA TYR A 126 -7.30 -13.22 4.55
C TYR A 126 -7.36 -14.73 4.25
N GLY A 127 -6.37 -15.29 3.55
CA GLY A 127 -6.28 -16.73 3.26
C GLY A 127 -7.56 -17.28 2.62
N ASP A 128 -8.08 -18.35 3.20
CA ASP A 128 -9.27 -19.06 2.67
C ASP A 128 -10.57 -18.23 2.76
N LEU A 129 -10.56 -17.10 3.46
CA LEU A 129 -11.71 -16.21 3.51
C LEU A 129 -11.79 -15.26 2.31
N GLN A 130 -10.71 -15.11 1.52
CA GLN A 130 -10.70 -14.19 0.37
C GLN A 130 -11.80 -14.55 -0.63
N GLY A 131 -12.60 -13.55 -1.01
CA GLY A 131 -13.75 -13.73 -1.91
C GLY A 131 -15.05 -14.09 -1.19
N LEU A 132 -15.01 -14.52 0.06
CA LEU A 132 -16.24 -14.84 0.81
C LEU A 132 -16.95 -13.56 1.25
N ASN A 133 -18.29 -13.62 1.24
CA ASN A 133 -19.11 -12.54 1.76
C ASN A 133 -19.05 -12.53 3.30
N LYS A 134 -18.79 -11.37 3.89
CA LYS A 134 -18.61 -11.21 5.34
C LYS A 134 -19.83 -11.61 6.16
N ASP A 135 -21.03 -11.34 5.64
CA ASP A 135 -22.28 -11.67 6.35
C ASP A 135 -22.58 -13.17 6.25
N ALA A 136 -22.38 -13.80 5.09
CA ALA A 136 -22.48 -15.24 4.92
C ALA A 136 -21.43 -16.00 5.75
N THR A 137 -20.20 -15.48 5.82
CA THR A 137 -19.13 -16.08 6.63
C THR A 137 -19.49 -16.05 8.13
N ARG A 138 -20.11 -14.96 8.63
CA ARG A 138 -20.62 -14.91 10.00
C ARG A 138 -21.72 -15.94 10.27
N GLN A 139 -22.61 -16.16 9.32
CA GLN A 139 -23.65 -17.18 9.44
C GLN A 139 -23.07 -18.60 9.48
N GLN A 140 -22.00 -18.85 8.73
CA GLN A 140 -21.36 -20.16 8.63
C GLN A 140 -20.46 -20.50 9.83
N TYR A 141 -19.63 -19.56 10.28
CA TYR A 141 -18.59 -19.78 11.30
C TYR A 141 -18.92 -19.18 12.67
N GLY A 142 -20.03 -18.46 12.77
CA GLY A 142 -20.40 -17.70 13.96
C GLY A 142 -19.78 -16.29 13.99
N GLU A 143 -20.50 -15.36 14.60
CA GLU A 143 -20.11 -13.95 14.65
C GLU A 143 -18.81 -13.74 15.45
N GLU A 144 -18.69 -14.45 16.59
CA GLU A 144 -17.54 -14.38 17.47
C GLU A 144 -16.26 -14.86 16.78
N GLN A 145 -16.29 -16.01 16.10
CA GLN A 145 -15.11 -16.53 15.38
C GLN A 145 -14.69 -15.58 14.27
N VAL A 146 -15.62 -15.04 13.49
CA VAL A 146 -15.31 -14.08 12.42
C VAL A 146 -14.81 -12.76 13.02
N HIS A 147 -15.30 -12.36 14.19
CA HIS A 147 -14.78 -11.20 14.90
C HIS A 147 -13.32 -11.42 15.31
N VAL A 148 -13.00 -12.57 15.91
CA VAL A 148 -11.61 -12.94 16.27
C VAL A 148 -10.70 -12.87 15.05
N TRP A 149 -11.02 -13.54 13.93
CA TRP A 149 -10.22 -13.48 12.71
C TRP A 149 -10.02 -12.08 12.16
N ARG A 150 -10.97 -11.18 12.38
CA ARG A 150 -10.91 -9.81 11.85
C ARG A 150 -10.23 -8.82 12.76
N ARG A 151 -10.21 -9.06 14.07
CA ARG A 151 -9.83 -8.05 15.07
C ARG A 151 -8.71 -8.47 16.00
N SER A 152 -8.51 -9.77 16.22
CA SER A 152 -7.39 -10.23 17.05
C SER A 152 -6.05 -9.78 16.45
N PHE A 153 -5.11 -9.46 17.32
CA PHE A 153 -3.76 -9.12 16.96
C PHE A 153 -2.99 -10.33 16.43
N ASP A 154 -3.10 -11.49 17.07
CA ASP A 154 -2.28 -12.67 16.86
C ASP A 154 -3.00 -13.87 16.23
N VAL A 155 -4.35 -13.90 16.21
CA VAL A 155 -5.12 -15.02 15.65
C VAL A 155 -5.41 -14.80 14.16
N PRO A 156 -4.75 -15.54 13.23
CA PRO A 156 -5.02 -15.42 11.81
C PRO A 156 -6.30 -16.15 11.39
N PRO A 157 -6.94 -15.76 10.29
CA PRO A 157 -7.88 -16.62 9.60
C PRO A 157 -7.15 -17.82 8.97
N PRO A 158 -7.88 -18.91 8.59
CA PRO A 158 -7.28 -20.07 7.96
C PRO A 158 -6.43 -19.68 6.73
N SER A 159 -5.20 -20.16 6.67
CA SER A 159 -4.22 -19.86 5.61
C SER A 159 -3.94 -18.36 5.40
N GLY A 160 -4.26 -17.51 6.39
CA GLY A 160 -4.11 -16.06 6.28
C GLY A 160 -3.14 -15.44 7.29
N GLU A 161 -3.11 -14.12 7.34
CA GLU A 161 -2.30 -13.33 8.26
C GLU A 161 -3.13 -12.80 9.44
N SER A 162 -2.54 -12.79 10.63
CA SER A 162 -2.95 -11.94 11.75
C SER A 162 -2.42 -10.50 11.54
N LEU A 163 -2.79 -9.55 12.39
CA LEU A 163 -2.18 -8.22 12.38
C LEU A 163 -0.68 -8.30 12.72
N LYS A 164 -0.30 -9.19 13.65
CA LYS A 164 1.09 -9.48 14.00
C LYS A 164 1.91 -9.92 12.78
N LEU A 165 1.41 -10.91 12.01
CA LEU A 165 2.09 -11.38 10.79
C LEU A 165 2.17 -10.27 9.71
N THR A 166 1.15 -9.42 9.61
CA THR A 166 1.21 -8.23 8.75
C THR A 166 2.32 -7.28 9.20
N ALA A 167 2.45 -7.05 10.51
CA ALA A 167 3.49 -6.19 11.09
C ALA A 167 4.90 -6.75 10.86
N GLU A 168 5.08 -8.08 10.94
CA GLU A 168 6.37 -8.74 10.70
C GLU A 168 6.98 -8.47 9.32
N ARG A 169 6.16 -8.13 8.30
CA ARG A 169 6.65 -7.71 6.98
C ARG A 169 6.62 -6.20 6.77
N THR A 170 5.70 -5.48 7.43
CA THR A 170 5.53 -4.04 7.23
C THR A 170 6.56 -3.23 8.03
N ILE A 171 6.87 -3.64 9.28
CA ILE A 171 7.82 -2.94 10.14
C ILE A 171 9.25 -2.99 9.58
N PRO A 172 9.81 -4.13 9.13
CA PRO A 172 11.12 -4.11 8.48
C PRO A 172 11.19 -3.17 7.27
N TYR A 173 10.11 -3.02 6.50
CA TYR A 173 10.06 -2.05 5.40
C TYR A 173 10.05 -0.60 5.91
N LEU A 174 9.31 -0.33 6.97
CA LEU A 174 9.34 0.98 7.64
C LEU A 174 10.77 1.32 8.07
N ASP A 175 11.43 0.42 8.82
CA ASP A 175 12.75 0.68 9.41
C ASP A 175 13.88 0.76 8.39
N SER A 176 13.82 -0.06 7.32
CA SER A 176 14.88 -0.12 6.32
C SER A 176 14.71 0.85 5.15
N THR A 177 13.51 1.39 4.94
CA THR A 177 13.21 2.20 3.75
C THR A 177 12.58 3.54 4.11
N LEU A 178 11.45 3.56 4.85
CA LEU A 178 10.75 4.81 5.11
C LEU A 178 11.46 5.68 6.14
N VAL A 179 11.98 5.10 7.22
CA VAL A 179 12.71 5.84 8.26
C VAL A 179 13.99 6.48 7.71
N PRO A 180 14.87 5.79 6.97
CA PRO A 180 16.04 6.43 6.36
C PRO A 180 15.70 7.56 5.40
N ALA A 181 14.61 7.45 4.63
CA ALA A 181 14.15 8.51 3.77
C ALA A 181 13.75 9.77 4.57
N LEU A 182 12.98 9.58 5.65
CA LEU A 182 12.60 10.66 6.56
C LEU A 182 13.82 11.29 7.26
N GLU A 183 14.78 10.48 7.69
CA GLU A 183 16.02 10.96 8.32
C GLU A 183 16.89 11.75 7.33
N SER A 184 16.83 11.43 6.04
CA SER A 184 17.50 12.18 4.97
C SER A 184 16.84 13.53 4.66
N GLY A 185 15.68 13.82 5.27
CA GLY A 185 14.97 15.08 5.10
C GLY A 185 13.79 15.00 4.12
N ASN A 186 13.52 13.85 3.50
CA ASN A 186 12.44 13.67 2.55
C ASN A 186 11.06 13.62 3.22
N ASN A 187 10.06 14.20 2.59
CA ASN A 187 8.66 14.00 2.92
C ASN A 187 8.13 12.79 2.16
N VAL A 188 7.64 11.80 2.89
CA VAL A 188 7.26 10.49 2.37
C VAL A 188 5.74 10.34 2.36
N PHE A 189 5.18 10.02 1.21
CA PHE A 189 3.75 9.70 1.07
C PHE A 189 3.55 8.19 0.89
N VAL A 190 2.78 7.56 1.77
CA VAL A 190 2.44 6.13 1.72
C VAL A 190 0.95 5.96 1.46
N ALA A 191 0.58 5.40 0.31
CA ALA A 191 -0.78 4.99 0.02
C ALA A 191 -0.89 3.47 0.09
N ALA A 192 -1.60 2.96 1.11
CA ALA A 192 -1.64 1.54 1.41
C ALA A 192 -3.02 1.11 1.97
N HIS A 193 -3.05 0.18 2.94
CA HIS A 193 -4.25 -0.48 3.39
C HIS A 193 -4.45 -0.35 4.90
N GLY A 194 -5.69 -0.65 5.36
CA GLY A 194 -6.06 -0.48 6.75
C GLY A 194 -5.13 -1.20 7.74
N ASN A 195 -4.79 -2.47 7.48
CA ASN A 195 -3.96 -3.23 8.43
C ASN A 195 -2.47 -2.94 8.28
N SER A 196 -1.93 -2.73 7.07
CA SER A 196 -0.53 -2.35 6.90
C SER A 196 -0.24 -0.96 7.49
N LEU A 197 -1.11 0.03 7.27
CA LEU A 197 -0.95 1.35 7.89
C LEU A 197 -1.13 1.29 9.41
N ARG A 198 -2.05 0.46 9.91
CA ARG A 198 -2.22 0.26 11.35
C ARG A 198 -0.96 -0.32 11.99
N SER A 199 -0.30 -1.28 11.34
CA SER A 199 0.99 -1.82 11.83
C SER A 199 2.07 -0.74 11.93
N ILE A 200 2.16 0.15 10.94
CA ILE A 200 3.08 1.29 10.96
C ILE A 200 2.77 2.23 12.12
N ILE A 201 1.51 2.63 12.28
CA ILE A 201 1.07 3.55 13.33
C ILE A 201 1.33 2.95 14.73
N MET A 202 0.94 1.68 14.93
CA MET A 202 1.20 0.98 16.20
C MET A 202 2.69 1.00 16.58
N HIS A 203 3.56 0.74 15.62
CA HIS A 203 5.01 0.73 15.86
C HIS A 203 5.56 2.13 16.21
N ILE A 204 5.17 3.15 15.44
CA ILE A 204 5.63 4.54 15.65
C ILE A 204 5.14 5.10 16.99
N GLU A 205 3.89 4.83 17.35
CA GLU A 205 3.27 5.34 18.56
C GLU A 205 3.52 4.46 19.79
N GLY A 206 4.15 3.28 19.62
CA GLY A 206 4.42 2.33 20.69
C GLY A 206 3.15 1.78 21.35
N LEU A 207 2.08 1.59 20.56
CA LEU A 207 0.79 1.11 21.05
C LEU A 207 0.87 -0.37 21.43
N SER A 208 0.13 -0.76 22.46
CA SER A 208 -0.04 -2.15 22.87
C SER A 208 -1.01 -2.92 21.95
N GLU A 209 -1.08 -4.24 22.17
CA GLU A 209 -2.02 -5.12 21.42
C GLU A 209 -3.48 -4.80 21.71
N GLU A 210 -3.79 -4.17 22.85
CA GLU A 210 -5.15 -3.82 23.29
C GLU A 210 -5.62 -2.46 22.73
N GLU A 211 -4.69 -1.58 22.36
CA GLU A 211 -4.93 -0.27 21.74
C GLU A 211 -5.04 -0.36 20.22
#